data_af331d35b14206b0bb873279c53478f5
#
_entry.id   af331d35b14206b0bb873279c53478f5
#
_cell.length_a   1.000
_cell.length_b   1.000
_cell.length_c   1.000
_cell.angle_alpha   90.00
_cell.angle_beta   90.00
_cell.angle_gamma   90.00
#
_symmetry.space_group_name_H-M   'P 1'
#
loop_
_entity.id
_entity.type
_entity.pdbx_description
1 polymer ?
#
loop_
_entity_poly.entity_id
_entity_poly.type
_entity_poly.pdbx_seq_one_letter_code
_entity_poly.pdbx_strand_id
1 'polypeptide(L)'
;MAETERTERQLRPAPLLFEPAEAAADPEHFFDLESIEDPKELLARATELTHAFRAATDRAVEFQAVAAAQLADPKRFDRLVVGDIAERAGWTEDYAAKMVEFGRGLLRDGPAK
;
A
#
# COMPACT_ATOMS: atom_id res chain seq x y z
N MET A 1 29.72 -2.09 -6.98
CA MET A 1 29.35 -2.13 -6.75
C MET A 1 28.79 -2.00 -6.72
N ALA A 2 28.44 -1.95 -6.77
CA ALA A 2 27.85 -1.82 -6.53
C ALA A 2 27.45 -2.35 -6.60
N GLU A 3 27.28 -2.73 -6.61
CA GLU A 3 26.96 -3.20 -6.47
C GLU A 3 27.01 -3.62 -5.96
N THR A 4 27.33 -3.51 -5.64
CA THR A 4 27.23 -4.03 -4.90
C THR A 4 26.56 -3.66 -4.36
N GLU A 5 26.23 -2.88 -4.34
CA GLU A 5 25.43 -2.56 -3.82
C GLU A 5 24.42 -3.01 -4.18
N ARG A 6 24.16 -3.14 -5.05
CA ARG A 6 23.22 -3.68 -5.36
C ARG A 6 23.30 -4.87 -4.82
N THR A 7 24.24 -5.27 -4.76
CA THR A 7 24.38 -6.45 -4.23
C THR A 7 23.98 -6.48 -2.90
N GLU A 8 24.27 -5.58 -2.14
CA GLU A 8 23.87 -5.60 -0.93
C GLU A 8 22.49 -5.55 -0.82
N ARG A 9 21.85 -4.98 -1.68
CA ARG A 9 20.51 -4.96 -1.61
C ARG A 9 20.05 -6.30 -1.80
N GLN A 10 20.62 -7.03 -2.53
CA GLN A 10 20.13 -8.27 -2.78
C GLN A 10 20.23 -9.16 -1.67
N LEU A 11 20.99 -8.91 -0.74
CA LEU A 11 21.01 -9.76 0.34
C LEU A 11 19.87 -9.66 1.23
N ARG A 12 19.03 -8.76 1.03
CA ARG A 12 17.91 -8.65 1.87
C ARG A 12 17.01 -9.78 1.66
N PRO A 13 16.33 -10.22 2.58
CA PRO A 13 15.44 -11.28 2.51
C PRO A 13 14.49 -10.91 1.56
N ALA A 14 14.34 -11.63 0.78
CA ALA A 14 13.53 -11.41 -0.14
C ALA A 14 12.33 -10.79 0.02
N PRO A 15 11.53 -11.29 0.52
CA PRO A 15 10.25 -10.82 0.46
C PRO A 15 10.15 -9.44 0.72
N LEU A 16 10.85 -9.01 1.44
CA LEU A 16 10.66 -7.86 1.73
C LEU A 16 11.33 -7.04 1.07
N LEU A 17 11.74 -7.37 0.22
CA LEU A 17 12.40 -6.65 -0.37
C LEU A 17 11.96 -5.47 -0.90
N PHE A 18 10.95 -5.21 -1.37
CA PHE A 18 10.70 -3.99 -1.99
C PHE A 18 9.76 -3.17 -1.23
N GLU A 19 9.89 -1.89 -1.30
CA GLU A 19 9.02 -0.97 -0.70
C GLU A 19 8.35 -0.26 -1.80
N PRO A 20 7.07 -0.37 -1.95
CA PRO A 20 6.36 0.28 -3.05
C PRO A 20 6.60 1.78 -3.13
N ALA A 21 6.66 2.41 -1.99
CA ALA A 21 6.87 3.85 -2.01
C ALA A 21 8.25 4.20 -2.53
N GLU A 22 9.23 3.41 -2.17
CA GLU A 22 10.55 3.64 -2.60
C GLU A 22 10.68 3.41 -4.08
N ALA A 23 10.10 2.35 -4.57
CA ALA A 23 10.13 2.05 -5.98
C ALA A 23 9.46 3.14 -6.77
N ALA A 24 8.35 3.65 -6.29
CA ALA A 24 7.65 4.70 -7.01
C ALA A 24 8.44 5.99 -7.01
N ALA A 25 9.26 6.21 -5.99
CA ALA A 25 10.01 7.45 -5.92
C ALA A 25 11.21 7.45 -6.84
N ASP A 26 11.60 6.31 -7.37
CA ASP A 26 12.75 6.23 -8.24
C ASP A 26 12.36 5.58 -9.55
N PRO A 27 11.65 6.30 -10.39
CA PRO A 27 11.15 5.71 -11.61
C PRO A 27 12.23 5.22 -12.55
N GLU A 28 13.41 5.74 -12.44
CA GLU A 28 14.43 5.29 -13.35
C GLU A 28 14.92 3.90 -13.05
N HIS A 29 14.70 3.42 -11.85
CA HIS A 29 15.13 2.09 -11.49
C HIS A 29 13.98 1.22 -11.04
N PHE A 30 12.77 1.59 -11.44
CA PHE A 30 11.62 0.87 -11.00
C PHE A 30 11.74 -0.56 -11.41
N PHE A 31 12.24 -1.43 -10.56
CA PHE A 31 12.37 -2.86 -10.79
C PHE A 31 13.12 -3.18 -12.08
N ASP A 32 14.02 -2.26 -12.46
CA ASP A 32 14.86 -2.47 -13.63
C ASP A 32 14.08 -2.61 -14.92
N LEU A 33 12.92 -2.06 -14.98
CA LEU A 33 12.13 -2.14 -16.21
C LEU A 33 12.83 -1.44 -17.36
N GLU A 34 13.59 -0.39 -17.05
CA GLU A 34 14.23 0.34 -18.12
C GLU A 34 15.31 -0.47 -18.80
N SER A 35 15.74 -1.57 -18.23
CA SER A 35 16.77 -2.38 -18.86
C SER A 35 16.21 -3.45 -19.79
N ILE A 36 14.90 -3.60 -19.85
CA ILE A 36 14.31 -4.61 -20.70
C ILE A 36 14.10 -4.03 -22.08
N GLU A 37 14.80 -4.58 -23.06
CA GLU A 37 14.75 -4.03 -24.40
C GLU A 37 13.67 -4.60 -25.28
N ASP A 38 13.25 -5.81 -25.01
CA ASP A 38 12.22 -6.45 -25.83
C ASP A 38 10.85 -5.95 -25.39
N PRO A 39 10.10 -5.28 -26.26
CA PRO A 39 8.80 -4.73 -25.85
C PRO A 39 7.82 -5.77 -25.38
N LYS A 40 7.87 -6.99 -25.89
CA LYS A 40 6.93 -8.00 -25.42
C LYS A 40 7.26 -8.39 -24.00
N GLU A 41 8.52 -8.53 -23.69
CA GLU A 41 8.92 -8.87 -22.34
C GLU A 41 8.63 -7.70 -21.42
N LEU A 42 8.88 -6.50 -21.87
CA LEU A 42 8.61 -5.32 -21.06
C LEU A 42 7.13 -5.23 -20.72
N LEU A 43 6.27 -5.47 -21.70
CA LEU A 43 4.83 -5.42 -21.45
C LEU A 43 4.44 -6.48 -20.42
N ALA A 44 4.94 -7.69 -20.57
CA ALA A 44 4.57 -8.75 -19.63
C ALA A 44 5.03 -8.41 -18.22
N ARG A 45 6.25 -7.94 -18.09
CA ARG A 45 6.77 -7.65 -16.78
C ARG A 45 6.07 -6.47 -16.14
N ALA A 46 5.85 -5.41 -16.90
CA ALA A 46 5.15 -4.25 -16.38
C ALA A 46 3.71 -4.62 -15.99
N THR A 47 3.09 -5.50 -16.74
CA THR A 47 1.73 -5.93 -16.42
C THR A 47 1.70 -6.71 -15.12
N GLU A 48 2.68 -7.59 -14.91
CA GLU A 48 2.76 -8.32 -13.66
C GLU A 48 2.90 -7.37 -12.49
N LEU A 49 3.75 -6.35 -12.63
CA LEU A 49 3.95 -5.41 -11.55
C LEU A 49 2.70 -4.57 -11.30
N THR A 50 2.01 -4.21 -12.38
CA THR A 50 0.77 -3.45 -12.23
C THR A 50 -0.24 -4.24 -11.40
N HIS A 51 -0.37 -5.53 -11.69
CA HIS A 51 -1.31 -6.34 -10.94
C HIS A 51 -0.87 -6.50 -9.49
N ALA A 52 0.42 -6.69 -9.28
CA ALA A 52 0.92 -6.86 -7.91
C ALA A 52 0.73 -5.60 -7.08
N PHE A 53 1.02 -4.45 -7.66
CA PHE A 53 0.86 -3.22 -6.91
C PHE A 53 -0.61 -2.89 -6.68
N ARG A 54 -1.46 -3.22 -7.64
CA ARG A 54 -2.88 -2.98 -7.44
C ARG A 54 -3.41 -3.85 -6.31
N ALA A 55 -3.00 -5.11 -6.27
CA ALA A 55 -3.44 -5.98 -5.19
C ALA A 55 -2.91 -5.50 -3.85
N ALA A 56 -1.66 -5.04 -3.83
CA ALA A 56 -1.07 -4.53 -2.59
C ALA A 56 -1.79 -3.26 -2.15
N THR A 57 -2.15 -2.40 -3.10
CA THR A 57 -2.87 -1.19 -2.76
C THR A 57 -4.24 -1.50 -2.19
N ASP A 58 -4.94 -2.47 -2.78
CA ASP A 58 -6.26 -2.83 -2.30
C ASP A 58 -6.18 -3.34 -0.86
N ARG A 59 -5.17 -4.15 -0.56
CA ARG A 59 -5.01 -4.64 0.79
C ARG A 59 -4.68 -3.50 1.75
N ALA A 60 -3.82 -2.58 1.34
CA ALA A 60 -3.47 -1.47 2.20
C ALA A 60 -4.69 -0.60 2.49
N VAL A 61 -5.55 -0.42 1.49
CA VAL A 61 -6.76 0.38 1.69
C VAL A 61 -7.68 -0.29 2.70
N GLU A 62 -7.77 -1.62 2.65
CA GLU A 62 -8.60 -2.32 3.62
C GLU A 62 -8.06 -2.13 5.03
N PHE A 63 -6.74 -2.17 5.20
CA PHE A 63 -6.16 -1.94 6.51
C PHE A 63 -6.36 -0.49 6.96
N GLN A 64 -6.32 0.45 6.03
CA GLN A 64 -6.60 1.83 6.38
C GLN A 64 -8.03 1.95 6.88
N ALA A 65 -8.96 1.27 6.23
CA ALA A 65 -10.37 1.34 6.62
C ALA A 65 -10.57 0.73 8.01
N VAL A 66 -9.93 -0.41 8.25
CA VAL A 66 -10.07 -1.07 9.54
C VAL A 66 -9.49 -0.17 10.62
N ALA A 67 -8.33 0.42 10.39
CA ALA A 67 -7.73 1.28 11.38
C ALA A 67 -8.59 2.51 11.64
N ALA A 68 -9.18 3.08 10.59
CA ALA A 68 -10.03 4.24 10.77
C ALA A 68 -11.27 3.88 11.60
N ALA A 69 -11.84 2.71 11.33
CA ALA A 69 -13.00 2.28 12.10
C ALA A 69 -12.64 2.04 13.56
N GLN A 70 -11.46 1.48 13.80
CA GLN A 70 -11.05 1.25 15.17
C GLN A 70 -10.81 2.56 15.90
N LEU A 71 -10.20 3.53 15.24
CA LEU A 71 -9.96 4.80 15.88
C LEU A 71 -11.25 5.55 16.17
N ALA A 72 -12.29 5.32 15.39
CA ALA A 72 -13.57 5.97 15.58
C ALA A 72 -14.47 5.23 16.56
N ASP A 73 -14.04 4.09 17.07
CA ASP A 73 -14.89 3.26 17.92
C ASP A 73 -15.21 4.02 19.20
N PRO A 74 -16.49 4.24 19.49
CA PRO A 74 -16.86 4.97 20.69
C PRO A 74 -16.41 4.31 21.98
N LYS A 75 -16.07 3.04 21.95
CA LYS A 75 -15.63 2.36 23.13
C LYS A 75 -14.19 2.62 23.49
N ARG A 76 -13.44 3.19 22.57
CA ARG A 76 -12.05 3.48 22.87
C ARG A 76 -11.96 4.78 23.63
N PHE A 77 -11.15 4.80 24.69
CA PHE A 77 -11.00 6.04 25.44
C PHE A 77 -10.23 7.09 24.63
N ASP A 78 -9.42 6.65 23.66
CA ASP A 78 -8.68 7.57 22.83
C ASP A 78 -9.32 7.74 21.47
N ARG A 79 -10.63 7.61 21.40
CA ARG A 79 -11.34 7.70 20.16
C ARG A 79 -11.07 9.01 19.41
N LEU A 80 -11.03 8.94 18.12
CA LEU A 80 -10.85 10.13 17.29
C LEU A 80 -12.15 10.41 16.54
N VAL A 81 -12.43 11.69 16.33
CA VAL A 81 -13.57 12.04 15.49
C VAL A 81 -13.10 12.00 14.05
N VAL A 82 -14.06 11.97 13.15
CA VAL A 82 -13.78 11.79 11.73
C VAL A 82 -12.84 12.86 11.19
N GLY A 83 -12.96 14.09 11.65
CA GLY A 83 -12.08 15.14 11.19
C GLY A 83 -10.62 14.88 11.53
N ASP A 84 -10.36 14.32 12.71
CA ASP A 84 -9.01 14.02 13.10
C ASP A 84 -8.46 12.86 12.30
N ILE A 85 -9.30 11.88 12.00
CA ILE A 85 -8.88 10.76 11.19
C ILE A 85 -8.54 11.26 9.80
N ALA A 86 -9.38 12.13 9.25
CA ALA A 86 -9.15 12.68 7.93
C ALA A 86 -7.80 13.40 7.88
N GLU A 87 -7.51 14.17 8.89
CA GLU A 87 -6.29 14.90 8.91
C GLU A 87 -5.08 13.99 8.96
N ARG A 88 -5.14 12.96 9.78
CA ARG A 88 -4.02 12.03 9.88
C ARG A 88 -3.76 11.30 8.58
N ALA A 89 -4.82 10.96 7.87
CA ALA A 89 -4.68 10.18 6.66
C ALA A 89 -4.52 11.00 5.39
N GLY A 90 -4.70 12.31 5.50
CA GLY A 90 -4.66 13.15 4.31
C GLY A 90 -5.91 13.02 3.48
N TRP A 91 -7.04 12.77 4.12
CA TRP A 91 -8.32 12.57 3.44
C TRP A 91 -9.23 13.76 3.69
N THR A 92 -10.28 13.87 2.87
CA THR A 92 -11.36 14.80 3.19
C THR A 92 -12.20 14.14 4.29
N GLU A 93 -12.99 14.92 4.97
CA GLU A 93 -13.83 14.35 6.01
C GLU A 93 -14.86 13.42 5.42
N ASP A 94 -15.41 13.74 4.25
CA ASP A 94 -16.34 12.86 3.61
C ASP A 94 -15.72 11.51 3.31
N TYR A 95 -14.51 11.51 2.78
CA TYR A 95 -13.86 10.25 2.47
C TYR A 95 -13.54 9.49 3.75
N ALA A 96 -13.12 10.21 4.79
CA ALA A 96 -12.82 9.55 6.06
C ALA A 96 -14.07 8.88 6.62
N ALA A 97 -15.22 9.54 6.52
CA ALA A 97 -16.46 8.96 7.01
C ALA A 97 -16.79 7.68 6.24
N LYS A 98 -16.58 7.70 4.92
CA LYS A 98 -16.85 6.51 4.14
C LYS A 98 -15.89 5.39 4.49
N MET A 99 -14.63 5.73 4.74
CA MET A 99 -13.65 4.72 5.11
C MET A 99 -13.95 4.11 6.47
N VAL A 100 -14.45 4.91 7.41
CA VAL A 100 -14.84 4.39 8.71
C VAL A 100 -15.96 3.37 8.52
N GLU A 101 -16.95 3.69 7.68
CA GLU A 101 -18.06 2.77 7.46
C GLU A 101 -17.58 1.50 6.76
N PHE A 102 -16.69 1.66 5.80
CA PHE A 102 -16.14 0.51 5.10
C PHE A 102 -15.41 -0.38 6.10
N GLY A 103 -14.60 0.22 6.98
CA GLY A 103 -13.88 -0.54 7.98
C GLY A 103 -14.79 -1.23 8.96
N ARG A 104 -15.91 -0.58 9.34
CA ARG A 104 -16.86 -1.22 10.21
C ARG A 104 -17.42 -2.46 9.57
N GLY A 105 -17.70 -2.39 8.28
CA GLY A 105 -18.18 -3.55 7.56
C GLY A 105 -17.18 -4.68 7.55
N LEU A 106 -15.90 -4.34 7.33
CA LEU A 106 -14.87 -5.36 7.32
C LEU A 106 -14.72 -6.01 8.70
N LEU A 107 -14.81 -5.22 9.74
CA LEU A 107 -14.68 -5.78 11.08
C LEU A 107 -15.87 -6.65 11.43
N ARG A 108 -17.06 -6.22 11.00
CA ARG A 108 -18.27 -6.99 11.29
C ARG A 108 -18.27 -8.30 10.54
N ASP A 109 -17.90 -8.27 9.28
CA ASP A 109 -17.97 -9.45 8.45
C ASP A 109 -16.72 -10.31 8.53
N GLY A 110 -15.72 -9.83 9.20
CA GLY A 110 -14.47 -10.53 9.29
C GLY A 110 -13.59 -10.18 8.14
N PRO A 111 -12.33 -10.48 8.27
CA PRO A 111 -11.43 -10.17 7.22
C PRO A 111 -11.74 -11.02 6.05
N ALA A 112 -11.30 -10.58 4.96
CA ALA A 112 -11.55 -11.29 3.78
C ALA A 112 -11.04 -12.66 3.97
N LYS A 113 -11.82 -13.61 3.65
CA LYS A 113 -11.36 -14.89 3.83
C LYS A 113 -10.84 -15.43 2.66
#